data_f491cc91ed0c7bb9dd75e34ea19e9081
#
_entry.id   f491cc91ed0c7bb9dd75e34ea19e9081
#
_cell.length_a   1.000
_cell.length_b   1.000
_cell.length_c   1.000
_cell.angle_alpha   90.00
_cell.angle_beta   90.00
_cell.angle_gamma   90.00
#
_symmetry.space_group_name_H-M   'P 1'
#
loop_
_entity.id
_entity.type
_entity.pdbx_description
1 polymer ?
#
loop_
_entity_poly.entity_id
_entity_poly.type
_entity_poly.pdbx_seq_one_letter_code
_entity_poly.pdbx_strand_id
1 'polypeptide(L)'
;ILFSIAVLCRAAVALYCIVSLLFIAAGVQKIVRTSKEKTYRANKKPIITFLLAALIPYVCIGSIQMIYNYLRFGSVLDFGIEYTLTIYDYQHIQFHLPLVLIAVYNYLFTLPKLSSEFPFLTSNYVSLSVNGYYFLAGFSAAGLIFRAFPVLSFLGGPKAYRLSKDNGNRRLAAAIIISGCLIIPLIQMAMIWQYGYTPRYAVDFAWEMLFGAFAILFTRYASASQP
;
A
#
# COMPACT_ATOMS: atom_id res chain seq x y z
N ILE A 1 2.71 -5.09 -16.05
CA ILE A 1 2.00 -6.37 -16.07
C ILE A 1 1.69 -6.85 -14.65
N LEU A 2 2.66 -7.09 -13.77
CA LEU A 2 2.40 -7.62 -12.42
C LEU A 2 1.44 -6.74 -11.60
N PHE A 3 1.65 -5.42 -11.60
CA PHE A 3 0.75 -4.49 -10.91
C PHE A 3 -0.67 -4.49 -11.49
N SER A 4 -0.82 -4.58 -12.82
CA SER A 4 -2.14 -4.62 -13.44
C SER A 4 -2.88 -5.93 -13.14
N ILE A 5 -2.19 -7.07 -13.09
CA ILE A 5 -2.79 -8.35 -12.68
C ILE A 5 -3.20 -8.33 -11.20
N ALA A 6 -2.37 -7.74 -10.33
CA ALA A 6 -2.65 -7.66 -8.91
C ALA A 6 -3.96 -6.91 -8.59
N VAL A 7 -4.34 -5.91 -9.41
CA VAL A 7 -5.62 -5.19 -9.27
C VAL A 7 -6.82 -6.12 -9.42
N LEU A 8 -6.75 -7.13 -10.29
CA LEU A 8 -7.82 -8.13 -10.45
C LEU A 8 -8.03 -8.97 -9.19
N CYS A 9 -6.98 -9.17 -8.41
CA CYS A 9 -7.06 -9.94 -7.18
C CYS A 9 -7.74 -9.14 -6.06
N ARG A 10 -7.46 -7.84 -5.97
CA ARG A 10 -8.00 -6.94 -4.96
C ARG A 10 -8.00 -5.49 -5.41
N ALA A 11 -9.16 -4.82 -5.35
CA ALA A 11 -9.31 -3.42 -5.74
C ALA A 11 -8.38 -2.47 -4.94
N ALA A 12 -8.13 -2.76 -3.65
CA ALA A 12 -7.23 -1.97 -2.80
C ALA A 12 -5.79 -1.93 -3.33
N VAL A 13 -5.35 -2.95 -4.09
CA VAL A 13 -4.03 -3.00 -4.73
C VAL A 13 -3.90 -2.01 -5.88
N ALA A 14 -5.01 -1.46 -6.40
CA ALA A 14 -4.97 -0.42 -7.43
C ALA A 14 -4.15 0.82 -7.00
N LEU A 15 -4.08 1.11 -5.70
CA LEU A 15 -3.24 2.19 -5.17
C LEU A 15 -1.76 2.01 -5.52
N TYR A 16 -1.28 0.77 -5.65
CA TYR A 16 0.11 0.48 -6.05
C TYR A 16 0.40 0.79 -7.52
N CYS A 17 -0.61 1.02 -8.35
CA CYS A 17 -0.42 1.55 -9.69
C CYS A 17 0.30 2.91 -9.66
N ILE A 18 0.10 3.70 -8.58
CA ILE A 18 0.83 4.97 -8.35
C ILE A 18 2.34 4.71 -8.26
N VAL A 19 2.76 3.65 -7.55
CA VAL A 19 4.17 3.27 -7.45
C VAL A 19 4.73 2.89 -8.83
N SER A 20 3.94 2.20 -9.66
CA SER A 20 4.37 1.85 -11.01
C SER A 20 4.63 3.08 -11.90
N LEU A 21 3.88 4.18 -11.69
CA LEU A 21 4.14 5.44 -12.40
C LEU A 21 5.52 6.02 -12.08
N LEU A 22 6.03 5.83 -10.86
CA LEU A 22 7.40 6.24 -10.49
C LEU A 22 8.43 5.46 -11.30
N PHE A 23 8.24 4.15 -11.51
CA PHE A 23 9.12 3.34 -12.34
C PHE A 23 9.04 3.76 -13.82
N ILE A 24 7.84 4.05 -14.32
CA ILE A 24 7.64 4.53 -15.69
C ILE A 24 8.35 5.88 -15.88
N ALA A 25 8.18 6.82 -14.95
CA ALA A 25 8.83 8.12 -15.00
C ALA A 25 10.37 8.00 -14.98
N ALA A 26 10.91 7.12 -14.12
CA ALA A 26 12.35 6.84 -14.07
C ALA A 26 12.88 6.22 -15.37
N GLY A 27 12.11 5.31 -15.98
CA GLY A 27 12.43 4.71 -17.28
C GLY A 27 12.49 5.74 -18.40
N VAL A 28 11.49 6.63 -18.47
CA VAL A 28 11.47 7.76 -19.42
C VAL A 28 12.66 8.68 -19.22
N GLN A 29 12.96 9.06 -17.97
CA GLN A 29 14.12 9.90 -17.67
C GLN A 29 15.45 9.25 -18.12
N LYS A 30 15.60 7.94 -17.92
CA LYS A 30 16.77 7.19 -18.37
C LYS A 30 16.90 7.23 -19.91
N ILE A 31 15.80 6.98 -20.63
CA ILE A 31 15.80 7.02 -22.11
C ILE A 31 16.18 8.42 -22.61
N VAL A 32 15.59 9.48 -22.00
CA VAL A 32 15.90 10.87 -22.39
C VAL A 32 17.37 11.20 -22.15
N ARG A 33 17.95 10.82 -21.02
CA ARG A 33 19.39 11.04 -20.73
C ARG A 33 20.26 10.35 -21.77
N THR A 34 20.03 9.06 -22.02
CA THR A 34 20.82 8.27 -22.98
C THR A 34 20.66 8.81 -24.41
N SER A 35 19.49 9.32 -24.78
CA SER A 35 19.27 9.93 -26.10
C SER A 35 19.99 11.26 -26.27
N LYS A 36 20.10 12.07 -25.22
CA LYS A 36 20.84 13.35 -25.26
C LYS A 36 22.35 13.13 -25.43
N GLU A 37 22.88 12.05 -24.87
CA GLU A 37 24.32 11.72 -25.01
C GLU A 37 24.68 11.24 -26.41
N LYS A 38 23.74 10.65 -27.16
CA LYS A 38 24.04 9.98 -28.45
C LYS A 38 23.74 10.78 -29.70
N THR A 39 22.84 11.78 -29.67
CA THR A 39 22.46 12.49 -30.90
C THR A 39 21.75 13.82 -30.61
N TYR A 40 22.08 14.85 -31.38
CA TYR A 40 21.51 16.20 -31.37
C TYR A 40 19.99 16.27 -31.68
N ARG A 41 19.38 15.20 -32.18
CA ARG A 41 17.93 15.08 -32.43
C ARG A 41 17.31 14.08 -31.47
N ALA A 42 16.52 14.57 -30.51
CA ALA A 42 15.76 13.73 -29.61
C ALA A 42 14.74 12.89 -30.40
N ASN A 43 15.10 11.63 -30.69
CA ASN A 43 14.15 10.69 -31.28
C ASN A 43 13.08 10.30 -30.22
N LYS A 44 11.84 10.69 -30.47
CA LYS A 44 10.71 10.41 -29.56
C LYS A 44 10.21 8.95 -29.63
N LYS A 45 10.57 8.22 -30.70
CA LYS A 45 10.12 6.83 -30.91
C LYS A 45 10.37 5.91 -29.70
N PRO A 46 11.59 5.84 -29.11
CA PRO A 46 11.84 4.94 -27.99
C PRO A 46 11.02 5.29 -26.74
N ILE A 47 10.71 6.58 -26.51
CA ILE A 47 9.86 7.01 -25.41
C ILE A 47 8.43 6.54 -25.63
N ILE A 48 7.89 6.74 -26.84
CA ILE A 48 6.52 6.32 -27.18
C ILE A 48 6.39 4.80 -27.07
N THR A 49 7.34 4.05 -27.64
CA THR A 49 7.33 2.58 -27.55
C THR A 49 7.38 2.10 -26.12
N PHE A 50 8.23 2.71 -25.27
CA PHE A 50 8.31 2.37 -23.85
C PHE A 50 7.00 2.68 -23.11
N LEU A 51 6.39 3.84 -23.34
CA LEU A 51 5.11 4.22 -22.73
C LEU A 51 3.97 3.29 -23.17
N LEU A 52 3.89 2.96 -24.45
CA LEU A 52 2.89 2.00 -24.94
C LEU A 52 3.08 0.63 -24.30
N ALA A 53 4.30 0.10 -24.29
CA ALA A 53 4.60 -1.17 -23.65
C ALA A 53 4.29 -1.17 -22.14
N ALA A 54 4.46 -0.05 -21.46
CA ALA A 54 4.18 0.08 -20.03
C ALA A 54 2.67 0.22 -19.76
N LEU A 55 1.92 0.94 -20.59
CA LEU A 55 0.52 1.27 -20.33
C LEU A 55 -0.49 0.27 -20.92
N ILE A 56 -0.18 -0.39 -22.04
CA ILE A 56 -1.07 -1.38 -22.66
C ILE A 56 -1.58 -2.43 -21.65
N PRO A 57 -0.74 -3.06 -20.78
CA PRO A 57 -1.23 -4.02 -19.81
C PRO A 57 -2.28 -3.46 -18.85
N TYR A 58 -2.17 -2.19 -18.46
CA TYR A 58 -3.17 -1.54 -17.59
C TYR A 58 -4.50 -1.33 -18.32
N VAL A 59 -4.43 -0.86 -19.58
CA VAL A 59 -5.62 -0.65 -20.40
C VAL A 59 -6.33 -1.98 -20.65
N CYS A 60 -5.61 -3.03 -21.06
CA CYS A 60 -6.18 -4.34 -21.35
C CYS A 60 -6.84 -4.94 -20.09
N ILE A 61 -6.14 -4.97 -18.95
CA ILE A 61 -6.65 -5.58 -17.73
C ILE A 61 -7.77 -4.74 -17.13
N GLY A 62 -7.66 -3.42 -17.14
CA GLY A 62 -8.72 -2.51 -16.71
C GLY A 62 -9.99 -2.68 -17.56
N SER A 63 -9.86 -2.81 -18.88
CA SER A 63 -11.00 -3.05 -19.78
C SER A 63 -11.66 -4.40 -19.48
N ILE A 64 -10.89 -5.47 -19.24
CA ILE A 64 -11.43 -6.78 -18.87
C ILE A 64 -12.23 -6.67 -17.57
N GLN A 65 -11.69 -5.99 -16.56
CA GLN A 65 -12.39 -5.78 -15.29
C GLN A 65 -13.68 -4.98 -15.47
N MET A 66 -13.65 -3.90 -16.26
CA MET A 66 -14.84 -3.08 -16.55
C MET A 66 -15.91 -3.87 -17.28
N ILE A 67 -15.54 -4.68 -18.27
CA ILE A 67 -16.46 -5.57 -19.00
C ILE A 67 -17.07 -6.59 -18.04
N TYR A 68 -16.25 -7.22 -17.20
CA TYR A 68 -16.72 -8.18 -16.20
C TYR A 68 -17.72 -7.55 -15.24
N ASN A 69 -17.43 -6.36 -14.71
CA ASN A 69 -18.32 -5.62 -13.82
C ASN A 69 -19.65 -5.29 -14.52
N TYR A 70 -19.59 -4.79 -15.74
CA TYR A 70 -20.78 -4.45 -16.52
C TYR A 70 -21.66 -5.67 -16.80
N LEU A 71 -21.07 -6.80 -17.20
CA LEU A 71 -21.82 -8.04 -17.47
C LEU A 71 -22.44 -8.62 -16.20
N ARG A 72 -21.84 -8.42 -15.04
CA ARG A 72 -22.30 -8.99 -13.77
C ARG A 72 -23.24 -8.08 -13.00
N PHE A 73 -22.99 -6.78 -12.99
CA PHE A 73 -23.66 -5.83 -12.11
C PHE A 73 -24.38 -4.71 -12.89
N GLY A 74 -24.28 -4.66 -14.23
CA GLY A 74 -24.86 -3.61 -15.04
C GLY A 74 -24.11 -2.26 -15.00
N SER A 75 -23.02 -2.16 -14.26
CA SER A 75 -22.18 -0.97 -14.13
C SER A 75 -20.71 -1.30 -14.21
N VAL A 76 -19.92 -0.51 -14.94
CA VAL A 76 -18.48 -0.72 -15.11
C VAL A 76 -17.67 -0.46 -13.83
N LEU A 77 -18.20 0.34 -12.90
CA LEU A 77 -17.55 0.73 -11.65
C LEU A 77 -18.13 0.02 -10.42
N ASP A 78 -19.10 -0.85 -10.59
CA ASP A 78 -19.64 -1.65 -9.50
C ASP A 78 -18.79 -2.91 -9.29
N PHE A 79 -18.25 -3.07 -8.10
CA PHE A 79 -17.45 -4.24 -7.68
C PHE A 79 -18.26 -5.24 -6.86
N GLY A 80 -19.58 -5.11 -6.83
CA GLY A 80 -20.49 -6.05 -6.20
C GLY A 80 -20.53 -5.97 -4.68
N ILE A 81 -20.04 -4.89 -4.08
CA ILE A 81 -20.07 -4.68 -2.62
C ILE A 81 -21.51 -4.65 -2.11
N GLU A 82 -22.40 -4.05 -2.87
CA GLU A 82 -23.84 -3.93 -2.52
C GLU A 82 -24.57 -5.27 -2.45
N TYR A 83 -24.07 -6.28 -3.16
CA TYR A 83 -24.63 -7.63 -3.18
C TYR A 83 -24.02 -8.56 -2.13
N THR A 84 -23.14 -8.04 -1.27
CA THR A 84 -22.51 -8.83 -0.23
C THR A 84 -23.49 -9.04 0.92
N LEU A 85 -23.78 -10.30 1.25
CA LEU A 85 -24.58 -10.65 2.44
C LEU A 85 -23.79 -10.34 3.69
N THR A 86 -24.05 -9.20 4.30
CA THR A 86 -23.37 -8.71 5.50
C THR A 86 -24.38 -7.96 6.37
N ILE A 87 -24.06 -7.87 7.64
CA ILE A 87 -24.86 -7.09 8.60
C ILE A 87 -24.69 -5.57 8.44
N TYR A 88 -23.76 -5.14 7.57
CA TYR A 88 -23.50 -3.73 7.32
C TYR A 88 -24.21 -3.26 6.07
N ASP A 89 -24.87 -2.11 6.17
CA ASP A 89 -25.36 -1.38 5.01
C ASP A 89 -24.24 -0.58 4.38
N TYR A 90 -23.66 -1.12 3.29
CA TYR A 90 -22.62 -0.44 2.53
C TYR A 90 -23.16 0.59 1.54
N GLN A 91 -24.46 0.66 1.31
CA GLN A 91 -25.08 1.63 0.39
C GLN A 91 -25.16 3.03 1.01
N HIS A 92 -25.33 3.11 2.33
CA HIS A 92 -25.53 4.36 3.05
C HIS A 92 -24.38 4.69 4.01
N ILE A 93 -23.15 4.29 3.69
CA ILE A 93 -22.00 4.55 4.55
C ILE A 93 -21.70 6.04 4.61
N GLN A 94 -21.77 6.61 5.82
CA GLN A 94 -21.32 7.96 6.11
C GLN A 94 -19.85 7.91 6.58
N PHE A 95 -19.03 8.84 6.08
CA PHE A 95 -17.65 8.95 6.50
C PHE A 95 -17.54 9.52 7.91
N HIS A 96 -16.86 8.79 8.80
CA HIS A 96 -16.62 9.21 10.18
C HIS A 96 -15.10 9.20 10.46
N LEU A 97 -14.49 10.38 10.44
CA LEU A 97 -13.05 10.53 10.71
C LEU A 97 -12.57 9.87 12.02
N PRO A 98 -13.30 9.95 13.15
CA PRO A 98 -12.90 9.27 14.38
C PRO A 98 -12.75 7.75 14.20
N LEU A 99 -13.64 7.11 13.41
CA LEU A 99 -13.54 5.66 13.14
C LEU A 99 -12.35 5.31 12.26
N VAL A 100 -11.99 6.18 11.31
CA VAL A 100 -10.78 6.04 10.49
C VAL A 100 -9.52 6.08 11.38
N LEU A 101 -9.45 7.04 12.30
CA LEU A 101 -8.32 7.16 13.23
C LEU A 101 -8.21 5.95 14.15
N ILE A 102 -9.33 5.44 14.64
CA ILE A 102 -9.38 4.21 15.44
C ILE A 102 -8.92 3.00 14.63
N ALA A 103 -9.28 2.90 13.34
CA ALA A 103 -8.81 1.83 12.46
C ALA A 103 -7.27 1.85 12.36
N VAL A 104 -6.69 2.99 12.02
CA VAL A 104 -5.22 3.14 11.92
C VAL A 104 -4.55 2.85 13.26
N TYR A 105 -5.11 3.34 14.37
CA TYR A 105 -4.59 3.06 15.71
C TYR A 105 -4.59 1.56 16.01
N ASN A 106 -5.70 0.87 15.78
CA ASN A 106 -5.79 -0.56 16.06
C ASN A 106 -4.85 -1.39 15.19
N TYR A 107 -4.67 -1.04 13.91
CA TYR A 107 -3.75 -1.76 13.03
C TYR A 107 -2.28 -1.56 13.40
N LEU A 108 -1.88 -0.36 13.89
CA LEU A 108 -0.49 -0.03 14.15
C LEU A 108 -0.11 -0.15 15.63
N PHE A 109 -0.92 0.39 16.53
CA PHE A 109 -0.48 0.74 17.89
C PHE A 109 -1.17 -0.04 19.01
N THR A 110 -2.19 -0.86 18.73
CA THR A 110 -2.85 -1.63 19.78
C THR A 110 -1.85 -2.45 20.56
N LEU A 111 -1.81 -2.23 21.88
CA LEU A 111 -0.95 -2.95 22.81
C LEU A 111 -1.45 -4.38 22.98
N PRO A 112 -0.56 -5.39 23.07
CA PRO A 112 -0.95 -6.73 23.45
C PRO A 112 -1.45 -6.74 24.91
N LYS A 113 -2.51 -7.49 25.18
CA LYS A 113 -2.98 -7.74 26.54
C LYS A 113 -2.60 -9.16 26.93
N LEU A 114 -1.86 -9.30 28.02
CA LEU A 114 -1.51 -10.59 28.58
C LEU A 114 -2.70 -11.18 29.36
N SER A 115 -2.90 -12.48 29.23
CA SER A 115 -3.88 -13.27 29.99
C SER A 115 -3.17 -14.40 30.73
N SER A 116 -3.71 -14.82 31.86
CA SER A 116 -3.25 -16.02 32.60
C SER A 116 -3.68 -17.32 31.91
N GLU A 117 -4.68 -17.26 31.03
CA GLU A 117 -5.21 -18.42 30.32
C GLU A 117 -4.70 -18.49 28.88
N PHE A 118 -4.62 -19.71 28.32
CA PHE A 118 -4.29 -19.91 26.91
C PHE A 118 -5.28 -19.16 26.00
N PRO A 119 -4.83 -18.44 24.98
CA PRO A 119 -3.49 -18.39 24.39
C PRO A 119 -2.51 -17.35 25.01
N PHE A 120 -2.70 -16.90 26.23
CA PHE A 120 -1.86 -15.98 27.00
C PHE A 120 -1.80 -14.55 26.45
N LEU A 121 -2.27 -14.32 25.24
CA LEU A 121 -2.43 -13.02 24.60
C LEU A 121 -3.87 -12.85 24.15
N THR A 122 -4.49 -11.77 24.58
CA THR A 122 -5.85 -11.40 24.18
C THR A 122 -5.84 -10.11 23.38
N SER A 123 -6.90 -9.88 22.60
CA SER A 123 -7.07 -8.65 21.85
C SER A 123 -7.40 -7.50 22.83
N ASN A 124 -6.74 -6.37 22.63
CA ASN A 124 -6.96 -5.14 23.39
C ASN A 124 -7.27 -3.98 22.43
N TYR A 125 -8.22 -4.20 21.54
CA TYR A 125 -8.61 -3.17 20.59
C TYR A 125 -9.45 -2.08 21.24
N VAL A 126 -9.32 -0.87 20.71
CA VAL A 126 -10.17 0.26 21.08
C VAL A 126 -11.38 0.26 20.15
N SER A 127 -12.56 0.23 20.72
CA SER A 127 -13.82 0.39 20.01
C SER A 127 -14.39 1.79 20.24
N LEU A 128 -15.04 2.34 19.22
CA LEU A 128 -15.73 3.61 19.28
C LEU A 128 -17.04 3.47 18.50
N SER A 129 -18.11 4.02 19.03
CA SER A 129 -19.39 4.15 18.34
C SER A 129 -19.64 5.62 18.00
N VAL A 130 -19.98 5.90 16.74
CA VAL A 130 -20.34 7.25 16.27
C VAL A 130 -21.60 7.13 15.44
N ASN A 131 -22.69 7.77 15.88
CA ASN A 131 -23.98 7.81 15.17
C ASN A 131 -24.50 6.41 14.77
N GLY A 132 -24.37 5.43 15.65
CA GLY A 132 -24.78 4.05 15.37
C GLY A 132 -23.78 3.21 14.58
N TYR A 133 -22.74 3.82 14.02
CA TYR A 133 -21.63 3.10 13.43
C TYR A 133 -20.62 2.75 14.51
N TYR A 134 -20.07 1.54 14.46
CA TYR A 134 -19.05 1.09 15.41
C TYR A 134 -17.97 0.29 14.70
N PHE A 135 -16.76 0.42 15.20
CA PHE A 135 -15.62 -0.29 14.70
C PHE A 135 -15.58 -1.69 15.32
N LEU A 136 -15.86 -2.70 14.53
CA LEU A 136 -15.75 -4.09 14.95
C LEU A 136 -14.32 -4.55 14.94
N ALA A 137 -13.92 -5.27 15.97
CA ALA A 137 -12.63 -5.93 15.99
C ALA A 137 -12.77 -7.45 15.99
N GLY A 138 -12.10 -8.07 15.05
CA GLY A 138 -11.82 -9.49 15.08
C GLY A 138 -10.62 -9.80 15.98
N PHE A 139 -10.30 -11.08 16.10
CA PHE A 139 -9.19 -11.55 16.94
C PHE A 139 -7.85 -11.07 16.39
N SER A 140 -7.23 -10.09 17.05
CA SER A 140 -5.83 -9.76 16.84
C SER A 140 -5.20 -9.36 18.17
N ALA A 141 -4.10 -10.00 18.51
CA ALA A 141 -3.45 -9.83 19.80
C ALA A 141 -2.78 -8.46 19.96
N ALA A 142 -2.32 -7.83 18.88
CA ALA A 142 -1.58 -6.57 18.94
C ALA A 142 -1.51 -5.85 17.58
N GLY A 143 -1.22 -4.56 17.61
CA GLY A 143 -0.91 -3.76 16.43
C GLY A 143 0.41 -4.17 15.75
N LEU A 144 0.57 -3.72 14.50
CA LEU A 144 1.70 -4.14 13.66
C LEU A 144 3.07 -3.82 14.29
N ILE A 145 3.20 -2.69 14.96
CA ILE A 145 4.46 -2.31 15.64
C ILE A 145 4.90 -3.35 16.67
N PHE A 146 3.96 -3.97 17.38
CA PHE A 146 4.27 -4.99 18.40
C PHE A 146 4.45 -6.39 17.83
N ARG A 147 3.89 -6.66 16.63
CA ARG A 147 4.05 -7.93 15.92
C ARG A 147 5.26 -7.95 15.00
N ALA A 148 5.70 -6.78 14.55
CA ALA A 148 6.72 -6.62 13.53
C ALA A 148 7.61 -5.40 13.85
N PHE A 149 8.42 -5.50 14.89
CA PHE A 149 9.36 -4.44 15.32
C PHE A 149 10.20 -3.79 14.22
N PRO A 150 10.61 -4.50 13.13
CA PRO A 150 11.33 -3.86 12.02
C PRO A 150 10.62 -2.63 11.44
N VAL A 151 9.29 -2.54 11.54
CA VAL A 151 8.51 -1.38 11.10
C VAL A 151 8.97 -0.08 11.77
N LEU A 152 9.49 -0.13 12.98
CA LEU A 152 10.06 1.04 13.67
C LEU A 152 11.27 1.64 12.93
N SER A 153 11.88 0.90 12.00
CA SER A 153 13.02 1.41 11.21
C SER A 153 12.65 2.60 10.33
N PHE A 154 11.36 2.83 10.03
CA PHE A 154 10.92 4.05 9.33
C PHE A 154 11.32 5.33 10.07
N LEU A 155 11.43 5.31 11.41
CA LEU A 155 11.98 6.42 12.19
C LEU A 155 13.45 6.73 11.82
N GLY A 156 14.17 5.72 11.35
CA GLY A 156 15.54 5.86 10.86
C GLY A 156 15.66 6.20 9.37
N GLY A 157 14.54 6.33 8.65
CA GLY A 157 14.50 6.60 7.21
C GLY A 157 15.29 7.83 6.77
N PRO A 158 15.14 9.00 7.43
CA PRO A 158 15.92 10.20 7.08
C PRO A 158 17.44 9.99 7.17
N LYS A 159 17.89 9.20 8.15
CA LYS A 159 19.32 8.86 8.29
C LYS A 159 19.76 7.90 7.18
N ALA A 160 18.97 6.87 6.87
CA ALA A 160 19.25 5.96 5.76
C ALA A 160 19.32 6.72 4.42
N TYR A 161 18.41 7.64 4.19
CA TYR A 161 18.42 8.49 2.99
C TYR A 161 19.72 9.29 2.85
N ARG A 162 20.24 9.87 3.94
CA ARG A 162 21.51 10.63 3.92
C ARG A 162 22.73 9.73 3.67
N LEU A 163 22.70 8.51 4.17
CA LEU A 163 23.82 7.55 4.06
C LEU A 163 23.92 6.91 2.66
N SER A 164 22.82 6.88 1.88
CA SER A 164 22.85 6.32 0.54
C SER A 164 23.75 7.12 -0.39
N LYS A 165 24.75 6.47 -1.02
CA LYS A 165 25.78 7.10 -1.86
C LYS A 165 25.31 7.49 -3.25
N ASP A 166 24.35 6.75 -3.83
CA ASP A 166 23.85 6.99 -5.20
C ASP A 166 22.73 8.04 -5.21
N ASN A 167 23.07 9.26 -5.62
CA ASN A 167 22.12 10.38 -5.63
C ASN A 167 20.94 10.22 -6.61
N GLY A 168 21.09 9.49 -7.71
CA GLY A 168 20.03 9.31 -8.71
C GLY A 168 19.01 8.28 -8.27
N ASN A 169 19.47 7.11 -7.91
CA ASN A 169 18.60 6.01 -7.46
C ASN A 169 18.07 6.23 -6.04
N ARG A 170 18.79 6.98 -5.21
CA ARG A 170 18.38 7.33 -3.84
C ARG A 170 17.03 8.02 -3.78
N ARG A 171 16.80 9.02 -4.65
CA ARG A 171 15.52 9.76 -4.69
C ARG A 171 14.36 8.86 -5.11
N LEU A 172 14.60 8.02 -6.12
CA LEU A 172 13.60 7.06 -6.58
C LEU A 172 13.30 6.01 -5.50
N ALA A 173 14.33 5.42 -4.89
CA ALA A 173 14.16 4.46 -3.81
C ALA A 173 13.39 5.07 -2.61
N ALA A 174 13.73 6.30 -2.21
CA ALA A 174 13.02 7.00 -1.15
C ALA A 174 11.55 7.27 -1.54
N ALA A 175 11.29 7.68 -2.77
CA ALA A 175 9.91 7.89 -3.25
C ALA A 175 9.10 6.60 -3.24
N ILE A 176 9.67 5.47 -3.65
CA ILE A 176 9.02 4.15 -3.63
C ILE A 176 8.76 3.71 -2.18
N ILE A 177 9.74 3.83 -1.29
CA ILE A 177 9.58 3.44 0.12
C ILE A 177 8.52 4.31 0.80
N ILE A 178 8.55 5.63 0.60
CA ILE A 178 7.57 6.52 1.21
C ILE A 178 6.18 6.30 0.63
N SER A 179 6.01 6.25 -0.69
CA SER A 179 4.69 6.08 -1.30
C SER A 179 4.16 4.65 -1.15
N GLY A 180 4.95 3.65 -1.50
CA GLY A 180 4.53 2.25 -1.55
C GLY A 180 4.55 1.54 -0.21
N CYS A 181 5.54 1.83 0.65
CA CYS A 181 5.71 1.09 1.89
C CYS A 181 5.25 1.86 3.15
N LEU A 182 4.85 3.12 3.03
CA LEU A 182 4.33 3.90 4.16
C LEU A 182 2.97 4.53 3.84
N ILE A 183 2.88 5.39 2.81
CA ILE A 183 1.66 6.16 2.53
C ILE A 183 0.52 5.25 2.08
N ILE A 184 0.74 4.39 1.09
CA ILE A 184 -0.30 3.48 0.59
C ILE A 184 -0.80 2.53 1.69
N PRO A 185 0.04 1.85 2.49
CA PRO A 185 -0.40 1.10 3.66
C PRO A 185 -1.26 1.89 4.64
N LEU A 186 -0.91 3.14 4.95
CA LEU A 186 -1.71 4.00 5.82
C LEU A 186 -3.08 4.35 5.21
N ILE A 187 -3.13 4.61 3.89
CA ILE A 187 -4.38 4.82 3.18
C ILE A 187 -5.25 3.56 3.20
N GLN A 188 -4.66 2.39 2.98
CA GLN A 188 -5.38 1.11 3.05
C GLN A 188 -5.96 0.86 4.44
N MET A 189 -5.19 1.10 5.51
CA MET A 189 -5.70 1.02 6.89
C MET A 189 -6.87 2.00 7.11
N ALA A 190 -6.74 3.22 6.59
CA ALA A 190 -7.79 4.22 6.68
C ALA A 190 -9.06 3.81 5.91
N MET A 191 -8.93 3.19 4.74
CA MET A 191 -10.08 2.74 3.92
C MET A 191 -10.82 1.54 4.54
N ILE A 192 -10.15 0.74 5.36
CA ILE A 192 -10.74 -0.46 5.98
C ILE A 192 -11.59 -0.13 7.21
N TRP A 193 -11.69 1.13 7.65
CA TRP A 193 -12.43 1.52 8.85
C TRP A 193 -13.85 0.93 8.92
N GLN A 194 -14.53 0.84 7.79
CA GLN A 194 -15.89 0.32 7.69
C GLN A 194 -16.00 -1.21 7.83
N TYR A 195 -14.91 -1.94 7.61
CA TYR A 195 -14.88 -3.41 7.70
C TYR A 195 -14.40 -3.92 9.06
N GLY A 196 -14.02 -3.00 9.94
CA GLY A 196 -13.48 -3.31 11.25
C GLY A 196 -12.03 -3.82 11.21
N TYR A 197 -11.57 -4.31 12.36
CA TYR A 197 -10.21 -4.78 12.55
C TYR A 197 -10.14 -6.30 12.47
N THR A 198 -9.53 -6.82 11.43
CA THR A 198 -9.25 -8.25 11.28
C THR A 198 -7.83 -8.51 10.81
N PRO A 199 -7.16 -9.58 11.32
CA PRO A 199 -5.78 -9.89 10.92
C PRO A 199 -5.60 -10.12 9.42
N ARG A 200 -6.64 -10.64 8.75
CA ARG A 200 -6.58 -10.90 7.29
C ARG A 200 -6.37 -9.64 6.47
N TYR A 201 -6.94 -8.52 6.89
CA TYR A 201 -6.73 -7.24 6.21
C TYR A 201 -5.33 -6.66 6.49
N ALA A 202 -4.73 -7.00 7.63
CA ALA A 202 -3.37 -6.58 7.93
C ALA A 202 -2.35 -7.16 6.93
N VAL A 203 -2.64 -8.30 6.32
CA VAL A 203 -1.75 -8.90 5.30
C VAL A 203 -1.63 -7.99 4.07
N ASP A 204 -2.66 -7.20 3.73
CA ASP A 204 -2.64 -6.36 2.53
C ASP A 204 -1.60 -5.24 2.58
N PHE A 205 -1.18 -4.82 3.77
CA PHE A 205 -0.26 -3.69 3.96
C PHE A 205 0.95 -4.02 4.84
N ALA A 206 0.90 -5.08 5.64
CA ALA A 206 1.98 -5.39 6.58
C ALA A 206 3.27 -5.80 5.88
N TRP A 207 3.17 -6.58 4.81
CA TRP A 207 4.34 -7.04 4.08
C TRP A 207 5.04 -5.89 3.33
N GLU A 208 4.30 -4.92 2.80
CA GLU A 208 4.88 -3.74 2.16
C GLU A 208 5.61 -2.87 3.18
N MET A 209 5.00 -2.66 4.35
CA MET A 209 5.66 -1.93 5.42
C MET A 209 6.93 -2.65 5.87
N LEU A 210 6.90 -3.98 6.01
CA LEU A 210 8.08 -4.76 6.35
C LEU A 210 9.15 -4.69 5.27
N PHE A 211 8.78 -4.74 3.99
CA PHE A 211 9.71 -4.60 2.88
C PHE A 211 10.45 -3.26 2.92
N GLY A 212 9.71 -2.16 3.10
CA GLY A 212 10.30 -0.82 3.27
C GLY A 212 11.19 -0.72 4.52
N ALA A 213 10.75 -1.31 5.62
CA ALA A 213 11.47 -1.37 6.87
C ALA A 213 12.83 -2.07 6.72
N PHE A 214 12.86 -3.24 6.09
CA PHE A 214 14.09 -3.98 5.81
C PHE A 214 15.00 -3.23 4.83
N ALA A 215 14.46 -2.59 3.80
CA ALA A 215 15.26 -1.76 2.89
C ALA A 215 16.01 -0.65 3.64
N ILE A 216 15.34 0.01 4.61
CA ILE A 216 15.96 1.01 5.47
C ILE A 216 17.03 0.41 6.37
N LEU A 217 16.74 -0.73 7.01
CA LEU A 217 17.68 -1.42 7.90
C LEU A 217 18.94 -1.85 7.15
N PHE A 218 18.80 -2.50 5.98
CA PHE A 218 19.95 -2.93 5.17
C PHE A 218 20.78 -1.76 4.67
N THR A 219 20.15 -0.65 4.27
CA THR A 219 20.88 0.57 3.89
C THR A 219 21.72 1.09 5.04
N ARG A 220 21.19 1.10 6.25
CA ARG A 220 21.91 1.54 7.44
C ARG A 220 23.05 0.59 7.82
N TYR A 221 22.79 -0.72 7.77
CA TYR A 221 23.79 -1.75 8.06
C TYR A 221 24.96 -1.68 7.07
N ALA A 222 24.66 -1.65 5.77
CA ALA A 222 25.69 -1.54 4.74
C ALA A 222 26.55 -0.28 4.86
N SER A 223 25.97 0.82 5.36
CA SER A 223 26.71 2.06 5.61
C SER A 223 27.55 2.03 6.88
N ALA A 224 27.15 1.23 7.88
CA ALA A 224 27.87 1.09 9.14
C ALA A 224 29.05 0.10 9.04
N SER A 225 28.95 -0.88 8.11
CA SER A 225 29.98 -1.91 7.89
C SER A 225 31.13 -1.47 6.95
N GLN A 226 31.05 -0.24 6.42
CA GLN A 226 32.17 0.32 5.63
C GLN A 226 33.11 1.06 6.59
N PRO A 227 34.40 0.64 6.64
CA PRO A 227 35.42 1.31 7.46
C PRO A 227 35.69 2.73 7.00
#